data_73b5c8deebf0a8cf94101dad7f0c7192
#
_entry.id   73b5c8deebf0a8cf94101dad7f0c7192
#
_cell.length_a   1.000
_cell.length_b   1.000
_cell.length_c   1.000
_cell.angle_alpha   90.00
_cell.angle_beta   90.00
_cell.angle_gamma   90.00
#
_symmetry.space_group_name_H-M   'P 1'
#
loop_
_entity.id
_entity.type
_entity.pdbx_description
1 polymer ?
#
loop_
_entity_poly.entity_id
_entity_poly.type
_entity_poly.pdbx_seq_one_letter_code
_entity_poly.pdbx_strand_id
1 'polypeptide(L)'
;MKKILVIGSANIDITTTVNHFPSVGETILGNTLQHAYGGKGANQAIACGKLGGDVIFLACVGDDINGHKLIDNLNKYNVDITNVKFSKDKPTGTAIISIDKNGDNQIIVVQGANLDCNKQYIESKESLFKEAEYILLQLEIPFDAVEKAIELAAKYNKQVILNPAPANSKLNKDLYKYITYMTPNEKESMIMAESEDEDVLSNAKKLKKTGVENVIITLGSKGSMLYKDEQNIVYISANKVKAIDTVAAGDCYNGAFVTALSKGMTEKEAMEYASLASAIAVTRKGAQESIPNKDELDALKEIISNK
;
A
#
# COMPACT_ATOMS: atom_id res chain seq x y z
N MET A 1 9.53 1.07 19.92
CA MET A 1 9.05 1.04 18.51
C MET A 1 8.62 2.45 18.15
N LYS A 2 8.90 2.90 16.93
CA LYS A 2 8.53 4.23 16.44
C LYS A 2 7.12 4.15 15.83
N LYS A 3 6.33 5.22 16.02
CA LYS A 3 4.93 5.28 15.54
C LYS A 3 4.85 5.47 14.03
N ILE A 4 3.90 4.82 13.39
CA ILE A 4 3.63 4.86 11.95
C ILE A 4 2.29 5.57 11.73
N LEU A 5 2.26 6.60 10.89
CA LEU A 5 1.05 7.23 10.39
C LEU A 5 0.79 6.77 8.96
N VAL A 6 -0.22 5.95 8.76
CA VAL A 6 -0.69 5.54 7.43
C VAL A 6 -1.79 6.48 7.00
N ILE A 7 -1.64 7.11 5.84
CA ILE A 7 -2.62 8.03 5.27
C ILE A 7 -3.00 7.50 3.89
N GLY A 8 -4.28 7.18 3.68
CA GLY A 8 -4.67 6.61 2.41
C GLY A 8 -6.14 6.20 2.33
N SER A 9 -6.43 5.42 1.31
CA SER A 9 -7.76 4.96 0.96
C SER A 9 -8.26 3.82 1.84
N ALA A 10 -9.59 3.72 1.88
CA ALA A 10 -10.31 2.60 2.48
C ALA A 10 -11.51 2.25 1.59
N ASN A 11 -11.57 1.01 1.09
CA ASN A 11 -12.55 0.58 0.11
C ASN A 11 -13.25 -0.71 0.52
N ILE A 12 -14.42 -0.94 -0.05
CA ILE A 12 -15.00 -2.27 -0.16
C ILE A 12 -14.80 -2.75 -1.59
N ASP A 13 -14.23 -3.93 -1.73
CA ASP A 13 -14.05 -4.59 -3.03
C ASP A 13 -15.22 -5.55 -3.26
N ILE A 14 -15.97 -5.33 -4.33
CA ILE A 14 -17.11 -6.15 -4.76
C ILE A 14 -16.66 -6.91 -6.00
N THR A 15 -16.42 -8.21 -5.85
CA THR A 15 -15.90 -9.06 -6.91
C THR A 15 -16.98 -10.02 -7.42
N THR A 16 -17.16 -10.06 -8.73
CA THR A 16 -17.99 -11.07 -9.41
C THR A 16 -17.17 -11.84 -10.43
N THR A 17 -17.46 -13.13 -10.58
CA THR A 17 -16.90 -13.93 -11.69
C THR A 17 -17.94 -14.05 -12.79
N VAL A 18 -17.49 -13.96 -14.04
CA VAL A 18 -18.32 -14.00 -15.24
C VAL A 18 -17.71 -14.94 -16.28
N ASN A 19 -18.48 -15.39 -17.23
CA ASN A 19 -17.96 -16.21 -18.32
C ASN A 19 -17.18 -15.38 -19.37
N HIS A 20 -17.60 -14.14 -19.59
CA HIS A 20 -16.96 -13.12 -20.43
C HIS A 20 -17.40 -11.74 -19.92
N PHE A 21 -16.66 -10.70 -20.28
CA PHE A 21 -17.09 -9.33 -19.98
C PHE A 21 -18.25 -8.91 -20.88
N PRO A 22 -19.26 -8.18 -20.33
CA PRO A 22 -20.40 -7.76 -21.14
C PRO A 22 -19.98 -6.73 -22.20
N SER A 23 -20.50 -6.91 -23.42
CA SER A 23 -20.43 -5.90 -24.47
C SER A 23 -21.39 -4.74 -24.18
N VAL A 24 -21.24 -3.62 -24.90
CA VAL A 24 -22.16 -2.47 -24.74
C VAL A 24 -23.62 -2.92 -25.03
N GLY A 25 -24.49 -2.70 -24.04
CA GLY A 25 -25.91 -3.07 -24.10
C GLY A 25 -26.22 -4.52 -23.77
N GLU A 26 -25.23 -5.36 -23.47
CA GLU A 26 -25.40 -6.74 -23.07
C GLU A 26 -25.67 -6.88 -21.57
N THR A 27 -26.60 -7.75 -21.20
CA THR A 27 -26.81 -8.20 -19.81
C THR A 27 -26.36 -9.65 -19.69
N ILE A 28 -25.44 -9.93 -18.79
CA ILE A 28 -24.95 -11.27 -18.52
C ILE A 28 -25.22 -11.68 -17.06
N LEU A 29 -25.19 -13.00 -16.82
CA LEU A 29 -25.30 -13.53 -15.46
C LEU A 29 -23.92 -13.71 -14.86
N GLY A 30 -23.73 -13.19 -13.64
CA GLY A 30 -22.55 -13.46 -12.82
C GLY A 30 -22.66 -14.81 -12.12
N ASN A 31 -21.51 -15.47 -11.87
CA ASN A 31 -21.46 -16.79 -11.24
C ASN A 31 -21.30 -16.67 -9.71
N THR A 32 -20.60 -15.64 -9.21
CA THR A 32 -20.32 -15.43 -7.79
C THR A 32 -20.46 -13.95 -7.43
N LEU A 33 -20.64 -13.67 -6.16
CA LEU A 33 -20.53 -12.32 -5.60
C LEU A 33 -19.78 -12.42 -4.28
N GLN A 34 -18.69 -11.67 -4.15
CA GLN A 34 -17.88 -11.61 -2.95
C GLN A 34 -17.65 -10.16 -2.54
N HIS A 35 -17.63 -9.92 -1.24
CA HIS A 35 -17.27 -8.63 -0.65
C HIS A 35 -16.00 -8.82 0.17
N ALA A 36 -15.02 -7.96 -0.03
CA ALA A 36 -13.78 -7.94 0.74
C ALA A 36 -13.45 -6.52 1.20
N TYR A 37 -12.68 -6.42 2.26
CA TYR A 37 -12.11 -5.14 2.68
C TYR A 37 -10.87 -4.85 1.84
N GLY A 38 -10.77 -3.65 1.30
CA GLY A 38 -9.74 -3.21 0.39
C GLY A 38 -9.33 -1.76 0.62
N GLY A 39 -8.73 -1.17 -0.41
CA GLY A 39 -8.08 0.12 -0.36
C GLY A 39 -6.64 0.03 0.13
N LYS A 40 -5.70 0.57 -0.65
CA LYS A 40 -4.26 0.44 -0.37
C LYS A 40 -3.89 0.97 1.01
N GLY A 41 -4.45 2.10 1.42
CA GLY A 41 -4.23 2.67 2.75
C GLY A 41 -4.65 1.71 3.86
N ALA A 42 -5.87 1.18 3.80
CA ALA A 42 -6.38 0.23 4.78
C ALA A 42 -5.61 -1.09 4.78
N ASN A 43 -5.24 -1.61 3.60
CA ASN A 43 -4.44 -2.83 3.48
C ASN A 43 -3.06 -2.67 4.13
N GLN A 44 -2.38 -1.55 3.87
CA GLN A 44 -1.07 -1.25 4.44
C GLN A 44 -1.16 -0.99 5.94
N ALA A 45 -2.21 -0.32 6.43
CA ALA A 45 -2.44 -0.13 7.86
C ALA A 45 -2.66 -1.47 8.59
N ILE A 46 -3.47 -2.37 8.01
CA ILE A 46 -3.69 -3.72 8.54
C ILE A 46 -2.38 -4.53 8.54
N ALA A 47 -1.58 -4.43 7.47
CA ALA A 47 -0.29 -5.11 7.43
C ALA A 47 0.62 -4.63 8.57
N CYS A 48 0.68 -3.32 8.80
CA CYS A 48 1.42 -2.78 9.94
C CYS A 48 0.89 -3.31 11.28
N GLY A 49 -0.42 -3.27 11.50
CA GLY A 49 -1.05 -3.69 12.76
C GLY A 49 -0.89 -5.18 13.03
N LYS A 50 -1.18 -6.06 12.05
CA LYS A 50 -0.99 -7.52 12.15
C LYS A 50 0.45 -7.90 12.45
N LEU A 51 1.41 -7.14 11.95
CA LEU A 51 2.85 -7.35 12.16
C LEU A 51 3.37 -6.65 13.43
N GLY A 52 2.46 -6.12 14.25
CA GLY A 52 2.75 -5.56 15.57
C GLY A 52 3.36 -4.16 15.51
N GLY A 53 3.02 -3.35 14.52
CA GLY A 53 3.34 -1.92 14.45
C GLY A 53 2.50 -1.08 15.41
N ASP A 54 3.00 0.08 15.82
CA ASP A 54 2.23 1.15 16.49
C ASP A 54 1.69 2.08 15.40
N VAL A 55 0.42 1.92 15.03
CA VAL A 55 -0.16 2.43 13.77
C VAL A 55 -1.34 3.34 14.04
N ILE A 56 -1.27 4.55 13.49
CA ILE A 56 -2.41 5.46 13.34
C ILE A 56 -2.86 5.41 11.88
N PHE A 57 -4.16 5.25 11.65
CA PHE A 57 -4.74 5.33 10.30
C PHE A 57 -5.52 6.63 10.13
N LEU A 58 -5.15 7.42 9.14
CA LEU A 58 -5.80 8.66 8.75
C LEU A 58 -6.48 8.47 7.39
N ALA A 59 -7.79 8.41 7.39
CA ALA A 59 -8.61 8.11 6.22
C ALA A 59 -10.01 8.71 6.33
N CYS A 60 -10.78 8.61 5.25
CA CYS A 60 -12.19 8.96 5.25
C CYS A 60 -13.02 7.80 4.68
N VAL A 61 -14.11 7.47 5.35
CA VAL A 61 -15.10 6.46 4.92
C VAL A 61 -16.50 7.07 4.92
N GLY A 62 -17.45 6.49 4.22
CA GLY A 62 -18.85 6.89 4.30
C GLY A 62 -19.44 6.58 5.68
N ASP A 63 -20.40 7.39 6.11
CA ASP A 63 -21.25 7.06 7.28
C ASP A 63 -22.31 6.04 6.85
N ASP A 64 -21.85 4.89 6.40
CA ASP A 64 -22.66 3.78 5.89
C ASP A 64 -22.20 2.43 6.49
N ILE A 65 -22.98 1.38 6.23
CA ILE A 65 -22.72 0.03 6.75
C ILE A 65 -21.32 -0.48 6.36
N ASN A 66 -20.86 -0.16 5.16
CA ASN A 66 -19.57 -0.58 4.65
C ASN A 66 -18.43 0.12 5.37
N GLY A 67 -18.54 1.45 5.57
CA GLY A 67 -17.57 2.23 6.33
C GLY A 67 -17.41 1.73 7.76
N HIS A 68 -18.53 1.53 8.47
CA HIS A 68 -18.50 1.02 9.84
C HIS A 68 -17.85 -0.38 9.91
N LYS A 69 -18.23 -1.33 9.05
CA LYS A 69 -17.64 -2.67 9.01
C LYS A 69 -16.15 -2.66 8.71
N LEU A 70 -15.69 -1.78 7.80
CA LEU A 70 -14.28 -1.64 7.44
C LEU A 70 -13.47 -1.13 8.64
N ILE A 71 -14.00 -0.13 9.36
CA ILE A 71 -13.35 0.45 10.55
C ILE A 71 -13.32 -0.56 11.70
N ASP A 72 -14.40 -1.31 11.92
CA ASP A 72 -14.42 -2.41 12.89
C ASP A 72 -13.36 -3.48 12.57
N ASN A 73 -13.14 -3.77 11.27
CA ASN A 73 -12.10 -4.71 10.86
C ASN A 73 -10.69 -4.18 11.16
N LEU A 74 -10.39 -2.91 10.86
CA LEU A 74 -9.11 -2.28 11.20
C LEU A 74 -8.81 -2.34 12.71
N ASN A 75 -9.81 -2.04 13.53
CA ASN A 75 -9.69 -2.03 14.99
C ASN A 75 -9.31 -3.42 15.56
N LYS A 76 -9.75 -4.52 14.93
CA LYS A 76 -9.37 -5.90 15.34
C LYS A 76 -7.87 -6.16 15.25
N TYR A 77 -7.16 -5.43 14.42
CA TYR A 77 -5.74 -5.62 14.15
C TYR A 77 -4.84 -4.53 14.76
N ASN A 78 -5.31 -3.91 15.87
CA ASN A 78 -4.55 -2.90 16.63
C ASN A 78 -4.16 -1.66 15.80
N VAL A 79 -4.98 -1.26 14.85
CA VAL A 79 -4.84 0.00 14.13
C VAL A 79 -5.63 1.08 14.88
N ASP A 80 -4.98 2.17 15.25
CA ASP A 80 -5.66 3.34 15.85
C ASP A 80 -6.51 4.04 14.76
N ILE A 81 -7.82 3.92 14.90
CA ILE A 81 -8.83 4.45 13.99
C ILE A 81 -9.47 5.76 14.47
N THR A 82 -9.00 6.34 15.58
CA THR A 82 -9.60 7.55 16.19
C THR A 82 -9.58 8.77 15.28
N ASN A 83 -8.72 8.73 14.26
CA ASN A 83 -8.57 9.75 13.24
C ASN A 83 -9.16 9.34 11.88
N VAL A 84 -10.12 8.43 11.84
CA VAL A 84 -10.90 8.17 10.62
C VAL A 84 -12.14 9.06 10.63
N LYS A 85 -12.37 9.78 9.52
CA LYS A 85 -13.53 10.64 9.34
C LYS A 85 -14.66 9.87 8.66
N PHE A 86 -15.87 9.98 9.20
CA PHE A 86 -17.08 9.51 8.53
C PHE A 86 -17.69 10.65 7.70
N SER A 87 -17.81 10.45 6.39
CA SER A 87 -18.45 11.36 5.45
C SER A 87 -19.96 11.14 5.46
N LYS A 88 -20.73 12.23 5.61
CA LYS A 88 -22.21 12.17 5.57
C LYS A 88 -22.76 12.24 4.14
N ASP A 89 -21.96 12.78 3.22
CA ASP A 89 -22.42 13.13 1.88
C ASP A 89 -21.91 12.17 0.80
N LYS A 90 -20.92 11.33 1.12
CA LYS A 90 -20.30 10.40 0.18
C LYS A 90 -20.29 8.98 0.72
N PRO A 91 -20.57 7.97 -0.11
CA PRO A 91 -20.47 6.57 0.29
C PRO A 91 -19.02 6.18 0.53
N THR A 92 -18.79 5.08 1.25
CA THR A 92 -17.48 4.43 1.36
C THR A 92 -16.93 4.11 -0.02
N GLY A 93 -15.63 4.30 -0.22
CA GLY A 93 -14.94 3.93 -1.45
C GLY A 93 -15.22 2.49 -1.84
N THR A 94 -15.44 2.24 -3.12
CA THR A 94 -15.83 0.91 -3.61
C THR A 94 -15.08 0.58 -4.89
N ALA A 95 -14.48 -0.62 -4.96
CA ALA A 95 -13.98 -1.20 -6.20
C ALA A 95 -14.96 -2.27 -6.69
N ILE A 96 -15.41 -2.16 -7.94
CA ILE A 96 -16.26 -3.14 -8.61
C ILE A 96 -15.34 -3.92 -9.54
N ILE A 97 -15.20 -5.23 -9.29
CA ILE A 97 -14.22 -6.10 -9.94
C ILE A 97 -14.98 -7.22 -10.66
N SER A 98 -14.82 -7.33 -11.97
CA SER A 98 -15.28 -8.46 -12.74
C SER A 98 -14.09 -9.32 -13.16
N ILE A 99 -14.17 -10.64 -12.97
CA ILE A 99 -13.12 -11.60 -13.36
C ILE A 99 -13.73 -12.59 -14.34
N ASP A 100 -13.14 -12.74 -15.53
CA ASP A 100 -13.60 -13.68 -16.53
C ASP A 100 -13.05 -15.11 -16.31
N LYS A 101 -13.47 -16.06 -17.15
CA LYS A 101 -13.04 -17.46 -17.10
C LYS A 101 -11.53 -17.67 -17.36
N ASN A 102 -10.85 -16.69 -17.98
CA ASN A 102 -9.43 -16.73 -18.26
C ASN A 102 -8.61 -16.17 -17.08
N GLY A 103 -9.27 -15.53 -16.09
CA GLY A 103 -8.64 -14.84 -14.99
C GLY A 103 -8.30 -13.37 -15.27
N ASP A 104 -8.73 -12.85 -16.44
CA ASP A 104 -8.61 -11.43 -16.74
C ASP A 104 -9.59 -10.63 -15.87
N ASN A 105 -9.23 -9.39 -15.51
CA ASN A 105 -10.08 -8.54 -14.68
C ASN A 105 -10.38 -7.19 -15.32
N GLN A 106 -11.55 -6.65 -14.96
CA GLN A 106 -11.93 -5.25 -15.18
C GLN A 106 -12.31 -4.65 -13.85
N ILE A 107 -11.77 -3.46 -13.55
CA ILE A 107 -11.94 -2.80 -12.26
C ILE A 107 -12.46 -1.38 -12.47
N ILE A 108 -13.56 -1.06 -11.78
CA ILE A 108 -14.10 0.31 -11.68
C ILE A 108 -13.96 0.75 -10.23
N VAL A 109 -13.27 1.85 -9.99
CA VAL A 109 -13.10 2.41 -8.66
C VAL A 109 -13.98 3.66 -8.51
N VAL A 110 -14.87 3.62 -7.52
CA VAL A 110 -15.64 4.78 -7.04
C VAL A 110 -14.96 5.27 -5.78
N GLN A 111 -14.26 6.40 -5.85
CA GLN A 111 -13.46 6.91 -4.73
C GLN A 111 -14.32 7.26 -3.49
N GLY A 112 -15.56 7.71 -3.67
CA GLY A 112 -16.47 8.01 -2.57
C GLY A 112 -15.85 8.94 -1.53
N ALA A 113 -15.94 8.55 -0.26
CA ALA A 113 -15.42 9.30 0.86
C ALA A 113 -13.90 9.44 0.90
N ASN A 114 -13.13 8.65 0.15
CA ASN A 114 -11.69 8.86 0.01
C ASN A 114 -11.36 10.27 -0.50
N LEU A 115 -12.26 10.90 -1.26
CA LEU A 115 -12.13 12.28 -1.71
C LEU A 115 -12.22 13.32 -0.58
N ASP A 116 -12.76 12.95 0.58
CA ASP A 116 -12.82 13.82 1.77
C ASP A 116 -11.53 13.75 2.60
N CYS A 117 -10.66 12.78 2.33
CA CYS A 117 -9.28 12.75 2.81
C CYS A 117 -8.45 13.75 1.99
N ASN A 118 -8.86 15.01 2.00
CA ASN A 118 -8.33 16.12 1.22
C ASN A 118 -7.28 16.93 2.01
N LYS A 119 -6.67 17.91 1.34
CA LYS A 119 -5.65 18.80 1.91
C LYS A 119 -6.09 19.41 3.25
N GLN A 120 -7.32 19.93 3.34
CA GLN A 120 -7.81 20.59 4.55
C GLN A 120 -7.95 19.59 5.71
N TYR A 121 -8.35 18.35 5.41
CA TYR A 121 -8.41 17.31 6.42
C TYR A 121 -7.02 16.93 6.92
N ILE A 122 -6.04 16.78 6.04
CA ILE A 122 -4.64 16.52 6.41
C ILE A 122 -4.08 17.66 7.28
N GLU A 123 -4.32 18.92 6.90
CA GLU A 123 -3.89 20.10 7.67
C GLU A 123 -4.50 20.11 9.09
N SER A 124 -5.76 19.73 9.23
CA SER A 124 -6.44 19.66 10.54
C SER A 124 -5.84 18.61 11.49
N LYS A 125 -5.05 17.67 10.95
CA LYS A 125 -4.39 16.56 11.67
C LYS A 125 -2.89 16.74 11.81
N GLU A 126 -2.39 17.95 11.69
CA GLU A 126 -0.95 18.27 11.74
C GLU A 126 -0.25 17.73 13.00
N SER A 127 -0.94 17.65 14.14
CA SER A 127 -0.38 17.11 15.38
C SER A 127 0.11 15.67 15.25
N LEU A 128 -0.53 14.84 14.41
CA LEU A 128 -0.13 13.45 14.19
C LEU A 128 1.26 13.33 13.56
N PHE A 129 1.65 14.30 12.74
CA PHE A 129 2.98 14.34 12.14
C PHE A 129 4.09 14.63 13.14
N LYS A 130 3.78 15.25 14.29
CA LYS A 130 4.74 15.42 15.38
C LYS A 130 5.00 14.11 16.10
N GLU A 131 3.96 13.29 16.27
CA GLU A 131 4.00 12.04 17.03
C GLU A 131 4.59 10.88 16.22
N ALA A 132 4.25 10.78 14.92
CA ALA A 132 4.73 9.72 14.06
C ALA A 132 6.20 9.95 13.66
N GLU A 133 6.92 8.86 13.41
CA GLU A 133 8.26 8.89 12.80
C GLU A 133 8.20 8.56 11.32
N TYR A 134 7.33 7.63 10.95
CA TYR A 134 7.14 7.14 9.59
C TYR A 134 5.77 7.54 9.06
N ILE A 135 5.74 8.10 7.86
CA ILE A 135 4.52 8.48 7.15
C ILE A 135 4.41 7.60 5.91
N LEU A 136 3.41 6.73 5.87
CA LEU A 136 3.18 5.79 4.77
C LEU A 136 2.01 6.26 3.92
N LEU A 137 2.28 6.47 2.61
CA LEU A 137 1.36 7.08 1.65
C LEU A 137 1.17 6.21 0.41
N GLN A 138 0.01 6.33 -0.24
CA GLN A 138 -0.29 5.79 -1.56
C GLN A 138 -1.00 6.86 -2.39
N LEU A 139 -1.41 6.54 -3.65
CA LEU A 139 -1.99 7.52 -4.57
C LEU A 139 -3.49 7.25 -4.87
N GLU A 140 -4.25 6.76 -3.88
CA GLU A 140 -5.71 6.53 -3.99
C GLU A 140 -6.57 7.58 -3.25
N ILE A 141 -5.96 8.64 -2.73
CA ILE A 141 -6.62 9.84 -2.18
C ILE A 141 -6.24 11.06 -3.03
N PRO A 142 -6.88 12.23 -2.85
CA PRO A 142 -6.53 13.42 -3.62
C PRO A 142 -5.04 13.76 -3.57
N PHE A 143 -4.45 14.12 -4.72
CA PHE A 143 -3.02 14.44 -4.81
C PHE A 143 -2.60 15.58 -3.89
N ASP A 144 -3.43 16.62 -3.77
CA ASP A 144 -3.19 17.76 -2.87
C ASP A 144 -3.12 17.34 -1.39
N ALA A 145 -3.80 16.25 -1.01
CA ALA A 145 -3.70 15.65 0.31
C ALA A 145 -2.35 14.93 0.49
N VAL A 146 -1.93 14.14 -0.51
CA VAL A 146 -0.62 13.45 -0.49
C VAL A 146 0.51 14.47 -0.44
N GLU A 147 0.45 15.51 -1.27
CA GLU A 147 1.41 16.60 -1.30
C GLU A 147 1.49 17.31 0.05
N LYS A 148 0.33 17.63 0.66
CA LYS A 148 0.29 18.23 1.98
C LYS A 148 0.86 17.33 3.07
N ALA A 149 0.62 16.02 2.99
CA ALA A 149 1.21 15.07 3.93
C ALA A 149 2.74 15.03 3.82
N ILE A 150 3.29 15.07 2.60
CA ILE A 150 4.74 15.13 2.36
C ILE A 150 5.32 16.46 2.91
N GLU A 151 4.65 17.60 2.67
CA GLU A 151 5.06 18.90 3.21
C GLU A 151 5.11 18.91 4.75
N LEU A 152 4.07 18.36 5.40
CA LEU A 152 4.02 18.27 6.87
C LEU A 152 5.07 17.31 7.42
N ALA A 153 5.29 16.18 6.76
CA ALA A 153 6.36 15.26 7.11
C ALA A 153 7.74 15.95 7.04
N ALA A 154 7.99 16.69 5.97
CA ALA A 154 9.22 17.47 5.81
C ALA A 154 9.37 18.55 6.89
N LYS A 155 8.29 19.28 7.22
CA LYS A 155 8.27 20.29 8.30
C LYS A 155 8.72 19.73 9.66
N TYR A 156 8.37 18.46 9.94
CA TYR A 156 8.69 17.79 11.19
C TYR A 156 9.83 16.77 11.08
N ASN A 157 10.60 16.78 9.98
CA ASN A 157 11.73 15.87 9.72
C ASN A 157 11.34 14.38 9.88
N LYS A 158 10.19 13.98 9.28
CA LYS A 158 9.69 12.60 9.33
C LYS A 158 10.07 11.84 8.08
N GLN A 159 10.18 10.52 8.22
CA GLN A 159 10.49 9.65 7.10
C GLN A 159 9.24 9.34 6.29
N VAL A 160 9.25 9.66 5.01
CA VAL A 160 8.14 9.42 4.09
C VAL A 160 8.42 8.16 3.28
N ILE A 161 7.50 7.20 3.36
CA ILE A 161 7.44 6.04 2.48
C ILE A 161 6.26 6.25 1.54
N LEU A 162 6.54 6.41 0.25
CA LEU A 162 5.53 6.53 -0.78
C LEU A 162 5.47 5.27 -1.62
N ASN A 163 4.37 4.54 -1.52
CA ASN A 163 4.00 3.54 -2.51
C ASN A 163 3.21 4.24 -3.64
N PRO A 164 3.81 4.49 -4.82
CA PRO A 164 3.19 5.29 -5.86
C PRO A 164 2.17 4.46 -6.66
N ALA A 165 1.17 3.94 -5.98
CA ALA A 165 0.15 3.04 -6.52
C ALA A 165 -1.28 3.58 -6.27
N PRO A 166 -2.13 3.65 -7.32
CA PRO A 166 -1.80 3.48 -8.74
C PRO A 166 -0.90 4.61 -9.24
N ALA A 167 0.12 4.25 -10.04
CA ALA A 167 1.11 5.22 -10.47
C ALA A 167 0.50 6.34 -11.33
N ASN A 168 0.91 7.56 -11.02
CA ASN A 168 0.45 8.73 -11.74
C ASN A 168 1.52 9.84 -11.66
N SER A 169 1.91 10.39 -12.81
CA SER A 169 2.94 11.43 -12.92
C SER A 169 2.47 12.84 -12.49
N LYS A 170 1.22 12.99 -12.04
CA LYS A 170 0.67 14.29 -11.60
C LYS A 170 1.18 14.76 -10.25
N LEU A 171 1.79 13.88 -9.45
CA LEU A 171 2.37 14.28 -8.17
C LEU A 171 3.50 15.27 -8.39
N ASN A 172 3.51 16.38 -7.65
CA ASN A 172 4.50 17.44 -7.79
C ASN A 172 5.92 16.90 -7.50
N LYS A 173 6.77 16.89 -8.53
CA LYS A 173 8.14 16.38 -8.44
C LYS A 173 9.06 17.19 -7.50
N ASP A 174 8.74 18.45 -7.24
CA ASP A 174 9.50 19.26 -6.27
C ASP A 174 9.45 18.70 -4.84
N LEU A 175 8.45 17.86 -4.55
CA LEU A 175 8.30 17.19 -3.26
C LEU A 175 9.07 15.87 -3.15
N TYR A 176 9.58 15.33 -4.25
CA TYR A 176 10.29 14.04 -4.27
C TYR A 176 11.52 14.04 -3.37
N LYS A 177 12.18 15.17 -3.21
CA LYS A 177 13.33 15.36 -2.29
C LYS A 177 13.00 15.16 -0.80
N TYR A 178 11.72 15.08 -0.44
CA TYR A 178 11.24 14.81 0.91
C TYR A 178 10.77 13.36 1.08
N ILE A 179 10.85 12.54 0.02
CA ILE A 179 10.50 11.12 0.05
C ILE A 179 11.73 10.32 0.42
N THR A 180 11.69 9.67 1.59
CA THR A 180 12.78 8.82 2.08
C THR A 180 12.84 7.50 1.30
N TYR A 181 11.69 6.88 1.07
CA TYR A 181 11.58 5.66 0.27
C TYR A 181 10.42 5.78 -0.72
N MET A 182 10.69 5.56 -1.99
CA MET A 182 9.65 5.35 -3.01
C MET A 182 9.65 3.87 -3.38
N THR A 183 8.47 3.22 -3.33
CA THR A 183 8.35 1.75 -3.44
C THR A 183 7.45 1.31 -4.59
N PRO A 184 7.77 1.65 -5.85
CA PRO A 184 7.02 1.21 -7.02
C PRO A 184 7.26 -0.27 -7.33
N ASN A 185 6.35 -0.89 -8.09
CA ASN A 185 6.65 -2.09 -8.86
C ASN A 185 7.33 -1.74 -10.20
N GLU A 186 7.67 -2.76 -11.04
CA GLU A 186 8.35 -2.56 -12.32
C GLU A 186 7.59 -1.56 -13.22
N LYS A 187 6.26 -1.74 -13.40
CA LYS A 187 5.43 -0.86 -14.23
C LYS A 187 5.25 0.54 -13.63
N GLU A 188 5.01 0.61 -12.34
CA GLU A 188 4.89 1.89 -11.63
C GLU A 188 6.19 2.68 -11.72
N SER A 189 7.35 2.01 -11.63
CA SER A 189 8.65 2.66 -11.76
C SER A 189 8.84 3.33 -13.12
N MET A 190 8.37 2.71 -14.20
CA MET A 190 8.38 3.29 -15.55
C MET A 190 7.53 4.56 -15.62
N ILE A 191 6.30 4.51 -15.09
CA ILE A 191 5.37 5.65 -15.11
C ILE A 191 5.93 6.80 -14.28
N MET A 192 6.41 6.53 -13.06
CA MET A 192 6.94 7.57 -12.17
C MET A 192 8.26 8.16 -12.69
N ALA A 193 9.06 7.38 -13.41
CA ALA A 193 10.30 7.83 -14.06
C ALA A 193 10.04 8.47 -15.44
N GLU A 194 8.79 8.50 -15.90
CA GLU A 194 8.42 8.95 -17.26
C GLU A 194 9.29 8.26 -18.33
N SER A 195 9.36 6.94 -18.28
CA SER A 195 10.28 6.11 -19.03
C SER A 195 9.54 5.01 -19.78
N GLU A 196 9.94 4.76 -21.02
CA GLU A 196 9.53 3.58 -21.79
C GLU A 196 10.51 2.39 -21.59
N ASP A 197 11.61 2.63 -20.87
CA ASP A 197 12.65 1.63 -20.61
C ASP A 197 12.19 0.64 -19.54
N GLU A 198 12.21 -0.65 -19.85
CA GLU A 198 11.88 -1.73 -18.91
C GLU A 198 13.02 -2.04 -17.94
N ASP A 199 14.22 -1.48 -18.13
CA ASP A 199 15.33 -1.69 -17.21
C ASP A 199 15.07 -1.03 -15.86
N VAL A 200 14.89 -1.88 -14.88
CA VAL A 200 14.57 -1.51 -13.49
C VAL A 200 15.63 -0.60 -12.88
N LEU A 201 16.91 -0.88 -13.14
CA LEU A 201 18.01 -0.09 -12.62
C LEU A 201 18.05 1.30 -13.26
N SER A 202 17.79 1.39 -14.56
CA SER A 202 17.66 2.66 -15.30
C SER A 202 16.55 3.53 -14.69
N ASN A 203 15.38 2.93 -14.42
CA ASN A 203 14.25 3.63 -13.82
C ASN A 203 14.53 4.08 -12.38
N ALA A 204 15.19 3.23 -11.56
CA ALA A 204 15.61 3.62 -10.22
C ALA A 204 16.57 4.81 -10.23
N LYS A 205 17.54 4.83 -11.15
CA LYS A 205 18.47 5.95 -11.35
C LYS A 205 17.75 7.24 -11.76
N LYS A 206 16.76 7.17 -12.65
CA LYS A 206 15.94 8.31 -13.05
C LYS A 206 15.16 8.86 -11.86
N LEU A 207 14.49 8.00 -11.07
CA LEU A 207 13.76 8.40 -9.86
C LEU A 207 14.70 9.03 -8.82
N LYS A 208 15.88 8.45 -8.60
CA LYS A 208 16.88 9.03 -7.70
C LYS A 208 17.28 10.45 -8.12
N LYS A 209 17.45 10.70 -9.42
CA LYS A 209 17.79 12.03 -9.97
C LYS A 209 16.68 13.07 -9.77
N THR A 210 15.44 12.65 -9.56
CA THR A 210 14.33 13.58 -9.22
C THR A 210 14.35 14.04 -7.76
N GLY A 211 15.24 13.47 -6.94
CA GLY A 211 15.42 13.86 -5.55
C GLY A 211 15.02 12.80 -4.52
N VAL A 212 14.35 11.72 -4.92
CA VAL A 212 14.00 10.62 -4.00
C VAL A 212 15.25 10.09 -3.30
N GLU A 213 15.19 9.93 -1.98
CA GLU A 213 16.38 9.52 -1.21
C GLU A 213 16.76 8.06 -1.45
N ASN A 214 15.78 7.15 -1.45
CA ASN A 214 15.97 5.72 -1.70
C ASN A 214 14.84 5.18 -2.59
N VAL A 215 15.17 4.35 -3.57
CA VAL A 215 14.18 3.73 -4.45
C VAL A 215 14.19 2.23 -4.24
N ILE A 216 13.06 1.66 -3.83
CA ILE A 216 12.87 0.21 -3.70
C ILE A 216 11.89 -0.23 -4.80
N ILE A 217 12.36 -1.03 -5.76
CA ILE A 217 11.49 -1.56 -6.81
C ILE A 217 11.15 -3.02 -6.50
N THR A 218 9.86 -3.32 -6.38
CA THR A 218 9.37 -4.69 -6.21
C THR A 218 9.29 -5.39 -7.56
N LEU A 219 9.83 -6.63 -7.63
CA LEU A 219 10.05 -7.39 -8.85
C LEU A 219 9.19 -8.68 -8.89
N GLY A 220 8.08 -8.70 -8.15
CA GLY A 220 7.21 -9.86 -8.01
C GLY A 220 7.96 -11.11 -7.55
N SER A 221 7.90 -12.20 -8.31
CA SER A 221 8.55 -13.47 -7.97
C SER A 221 10.09 -13.42 -8.01
N LYS A 222 10.70 -12.33 -8.48
CA LYS A 222 12.16 -12.13 -8.46
C LYS A 222 12.62 -11.45 -7.15
N GLY A 223 11.70 -10.82 -6.39
CA GLY A 223 12.02 -10.17 -5.12
C GLY A 223 11.95 -8.65 -5.16
N SER A 224 12.97 -7.95 -4.69
CA SER A 224 13.03 -6.49 -4.70
C SER A 224 14.46 -5.98 -4.81
N MET A 225 14.61 -4.74 -5.31
CA MET A 225 15.89 -4.04 -5.45
C MET A 225 15.80 -2.70 -4.74
N LEU A 226 16.75 -2.41 -3.85
CA LEU A 226 16.99 -1.07 -3.31
C LEU A 226 18.13 -0.42 -4.09
N TYR A 227 17.89 0.78 -4.57
CA TYR A 227 18.89 1.65 -5.16
C TYR A 227 19.06 2.92 -4.33
N LYS A 228 20.25 3.14 -3.79
CA LYS A 228 20.64 4.36 -3.07
C LYS A 228 21.56 5.23 -3.94
N ASP A 229 22.57 4.61 -4.53
CA ASP A 229 23.53 5.18 -5.46
C ASP A 229 24.23 4.05 -6.22
N GLU A 230 25.20 4.39 -7.10
CA GLU A 230 25.91 3.43 -7.94
C GLU A 230 26.73 2.37 -7.16
N GLN A 231 27.10 2.64 -5.91
CA GLN A 231 27.88 1.75 -5.06
C GLN A 231 27.00 0.99 -4.06
N ASN A 232 25.78 1.43 -3.85
CA ASN A 232 24.86 0.94 -2.83
C ASN A 232 23.56 0.42 -3.47
N ILE A 233 23.64 -0.76 -4.07
CA ILE A 233 22.51 -1.49 -4.66
C ILE A 233 22.35 -2.80 -3.91
N VAL A 234 21.14 -3.05 -3.38
CA VAL A 234 20.82 -4.28 -2.63
C VAL A 234 19.69 -5.02 -3.34
N TYR A 235 19.90 -6.30 -3.61
CA TYR A 235 18.89 -7.20 -4.14
C TYR A 235 18.46 -8.19 -3.06
N ILE A 236 17.15 -8.33 -2.85
CA ILE A 236 16.55 -9.35 -2.00
C ILE A 236 15.75 -10.29 -2.89
N SER A 237 16.14 -11.54 -2.92
CA SER A 237 15.42 -12.59 -3.67
C SER A 237 14.07 -12.88 -3.02
N ALA A 238 13.04 -13.15 -3.85
CA ALA A 238 11.77 -13.59 -3.33
C ALA A 238 11.86 -14.99 -2.69
N ASN A 239 11.09 -15.19 -1.63
CA ASN A 239 10.90 -16.52 -1.07
C ASN A 239 10.05 -17.35 -2.04
N LYS A 240 10.57 -18.53 -2.44
CA LYS A 240 9.88 -19.41 -3.40
C LYS A 240 8.66 -20.05 -2.76
N VAL A 241 7.48 -19.68 -3.23
CA VAL A 241 6.18 -20.21 -2.80
C VAL A 241 5.28 -20.46 -4.02
N LYS A 242 4.27 -21.29 -3.84
CA LYS A 242 3.19 -21.43 -4.84
C LYS A 242 2.16 -20.33 -4.59
N ALA A 243 2.14 -19.32 -5.43
CA ALA A 243 1.16 -18.26 -5.35
C ALA A 243 -0.26 -18.80 -5.68
N ILE A 244 -1.23 -18.38 -4.87
CA ILE A 244 -2.67 -18.63 -5.04
C ILE A 244 -3.36 -17.33 -5.47
N ASP A 245 -3.01 -16.21 -4.82
CA ASP A 245 -3.58 -14.88 -5.08
C ASP A 245 -2.51 -13.83 -4.81
N THR A 246 -2.34 -12.85 -5.71
CA THR A 246 -1.35 -11.78 -5.57
C THR A 246 -1.94 -10.44 -5.13
N VAL A 247 -3.25 -10.41 -4.87
CA VAL A 247 -3.93 -9.20 -4.36
C VAL A 247 -3.30 -8.77 -3.04
N ALA A 248 -3.08 -7.46 -2.88
CA ALA A 248 -2.47 -6.84 -1.71
C ALA A 248 -1.03 -7.30 -1.36
N ALA A 249 -0.33 -8.06 -2.23
CA ALA A 249 1.07 -8.44 -1.97
C ALA A 249 1.99 -7.23 -1.80
N GLY A 250 1.83 -6.21 -2.66
CA GLY A 250 2.54 -4.93 -2.54
C GLY A 250 2.18 -4.15 -1.28
N ASP A 251 0.90 -4.17 -0.86
CA ASP A 251 0.45 -3.53 0.37
C ASP A 251 1.04 -4.23 1.60
N CYS A 252 1.05 -5.57 1.59
CA CYS A 252 1.71 -6.38 2.61
C CYS A 252 3.21 -6.06 2.69
N TYR A 253 3.89 -5.96 1.55
CA TYR A 253 5.31 -5.58 1.48
C TYR A 253 5.55 -4.21 2.13
N ASN A 254 4.80 -3.19 1.74
CA ASN A 254 4.97 -1.82 2.26
C ASN A 254 4.69 -1.72 3.76
N GLY A 255 3.59 -2.33 4.24
CA GLY A 255 3.26 -2.37 5.65
C GLY A 255 4.30 -3.12 6.48
N ALA A 256 4.80 -4.26 5.98
CA ALA A 256 5.85 -5.03 6.63
C ALA A 256 7.19 -4.27 6.65
N PHE A 257 7.56 -3.64 5.54
CA PHE A 257 8.79 -2.85 5.42
C PHE A 257 8.83 -1.71 6.45
N VAL A 258 7.79 -0.86 6.48
CA VAL A 258 7.76 0.25 7.44
C VAL A 258 7.68 -0.23 8.88
N THR A 259 6.97 -1.35 9.14
CA THR A 259 6.91 -1.95 10.48
C THR A 259 8.30 -2.43 10.93
N ALA A 260 9.06 -3.08 10.07
CA ALA A 260 10.42 -3.52 10.37
C ALA A 260 11.35 -2.33 10.65
N LEU A 261 11.29 -1.26 9.85
CA LEU A 261 12.03 -0.03 10.11
C LEU A 261 11.63 0.60 11.46
N SER A 262 10.33 0.60 11.81
CA SER A 262 9.83 1.16 13.08
C SER A 262 10.37 0.41 14.30
N LYS A 263 10.71 -0.87 14.12
CA LYS A 263 11.35 -1.73 15.13
C LYS A 263 12.88 -1.58 15.19
N GLY A 264 13.47 -0.76 14.32
CA GLY A 264 14.91 -0.49 14.26
C GLY A 264 15.72 -1.49 13.44
N MET A 265 15.08 -2.28 12.57
CA MET A 265 15.78 -3.13 11.62
C MET A 265 16.49 -2.27 10.56
N THR A 266 17.61 -2.75 10.05
CA THR A 266 18.29 -2.15 8.89
C THR A 266 17.41 -2.25 7.65
N GLU A 267 17.68 -1.44 6.63
CA GLU A 267 16.94 -1.47 5.35
C GLU A 267 16.92 -2.87 4.73
N LYS A 268 18.06 -3.55 4.73
CA LYS A 268 18.17 -4.92 4.20
C LYS A 268 17.28 -5.89 4.98
N GLU A 269 17.38 -5.89 6.31
CA GLU A 269 16.54 -6.73 7.17
C GLU A 269 15.04 -6.41 7.00
N ALA A 270 14.69 -5.13 6.83
CA ALA A 270 13.31 -4.71 6.59
C ALA A 270 12.78 -5.19 5.23
N MET A 271 13.60 -5.17 4.19
CA MET A 271 13.25 -5.73 2.88
C MET A 271 13.10 -7.25 2.92
N GLU A 272 13.99 -7.97 3.64
CA GLU A 272 13.88 -9.41 3.85
C GLU A 272 12.61 -9.78 4.62
N TYR A 273 12.29 -9.02 5.67
CA TYR A 273 11.05 -9.16 6.45
C TYR A 273 9.80 -8.92 5.59
N ALA A 274 9.81 -7.86 4.76
CA ALA A 274 8.72 -7.53 3.83
C ALA A 274 8.55 -8.61 2.74
N SER A 275 9.66 -9.12 2.19
CA SER A 275 9.64 -10.19 1.20
C SER A 275 9.02 -11.48 1.77
N LEU A 276 9.36 -11.83 3.01
CA LEU A 276 8.79 -13.01 3.67
C LEU A 276 7.29 -12.83 3.96
N ALA A 277 6.87 -11.66 4.46
CA ALA A 277 5.47 -11.35 4.70
C ALA A 277 4.63 -11.45 3.43
N SER A 278 5.11 -10.85 2.33
CA SER A 278 4.45 -10.91 1.02
C SER A 278 4.40 -12.34 0.47
N ALA A 279 5.45 -13.13 0.66
CA ALA A 279 5.48 -14.52 0.23
C ALA A 279 4.41 -15.36 0.94
N ILE A 280 4.16 -15.12 2.23
CA ILE A 280 3.05 -15.75 2.95
C ILE A 280 1.71 -15.27 2.40
N ALA A 281 1.54 -13.97 2.23
CA ALA A 281 0.29 -13.38 1.73
C ALA A 281 -0.14 -14.01 0.40
N VAL A 282 0.75 -14.12 -0.58
CA VAL A 282 0.40 -14.67 -1.90
C VAL A 282 0.02 -16.16 -1.90
N THR A 283 0.24 -16.88 -0.80
CA THR A 283 -0.21 -18.29 -0.64
C THR A 283 -1.67 -18.41 -0.19
N ARG A 284 -2.36 -17.29 0.02
CA ARG A 284 -3.73 -17.22 0.55
C ARG A 284 -4.60 -16.38 -0.36
N LYS A 285 -5.91 -16.59 -0.30
CA LYS A 285 -6.89 -15.76 -1.02
C LYS A 285 -7.24 -14.50 -0.25
N GLY A 286 -7.55 -13.44 -0.99
CA GLY A 286 -8.07 -12.18 -0.46
C GLY A 286 -6.97 -11.16 -0.16
N ALA A 287 -7.39 -9.94 0.16
CA ALA A 287 -6.49 -8.82 0.44
C ALA A 287 -6.05 -8.82 1.91
N GLN A 288 -6.85 -8.26 2.80
CA GLN A 288 -6.50 -8.09 4.23
C GLN A 288 -6.41 -9.42 5.00
N GLU A 289 -7.22 -10.41 4.59
CA GLU A 289 -7.22 -11.74 5.19
C GLU A 289 -5.93 -12.52 4.91
N SER A 290 -5.34 -12.33 3.73
CA SER A 290 -4.11 -13.02 3.31
C SER A 290 -2.87 -12.60 4.10
N ILE A 291 -2.84 -11.37 4.61
CA ILE A 291 -1.71 -10.78 5.32
C ILE A 291 -1.41 -11.58 6.60
N PRO A 292 -0.16 -12.05 6.80
CA PRO A 292 0.21 -12.83 7.98
C PRO A 292 0.18 -11.98 9.25
N ASN A 293 0.02 -12.63 10.41
CA ASN A 293 0.30 -12.00 11.69
C ASN A 293 1.78 -12.13 12.07
N LYS A 294 2.17 -11.41 13.12
CA LYS A 294 3.56 -11.37 13.60
C LYS A 294 4.07 -12.76 13.98
N ASP A 295 3.28 -13.55 14.71
CA ASP A 295 3.73 -14.85 15.22
C ASP A 295 3.98 -15.85 14.08
N GLU A 296 3.15 -15.82 13.05
CA GLU A 296 3.36 -16.63 11.82
C GLU A 296 4.66 -16.27 11.12
N LEU A 297 4.95 -14.97 11.02
CA LEU A 297 6.15 -14.48 10.34
C LEU A 297 7.41 -14.81 11.14
N ASP A 298 7.38 -14.60 12.45
CA ASP A 298 8.50 -14.87 13.35
C ASP A 298 8.83 -16.37 13.38
N ALA A 299 7.84 -17.26 13.43
CA ALA A 299 8.03 -18.70 13.36
C ALA A 299 8.71 -19.16 12.06
N LEU A 300 8.31 -18.60 10.91
CA LEU A 300 8.94 -18.92 9.64
C LEU A 300 10.37 -18.37 9.52
N LYS A 301 10.64 -17.19 10.06
CA LYS A 301 11.98 -16.61 10.11
C LYS A 301 12.96 -17.51 10.88
N GLU A 302 12.54 -18.05 12.03
CA GLU A 302 13.34 -18.98 12.81
C GLU A 302 13.67 -20.27 12.03
N ILE A 303 12.69 -20.83 11.31
CA ILE A 303 12.89 -22.05 10.51
C ILE A 303 13.90 -21.80 9.38
N ILE A 304 13.86 -20.62 8.75
CA ILE A 304 14.77 -20.25 7.64
C ILE A 304 16.19 -19.99 8.17
N SER A 305 16.32 -19.36 9.34
CA SER A 305 17.63 -19.03 9.95
C SER A 305 18.37 -20.26 10.50
N ASN A 306 17.66 -21.36 10.74
CA ASN A 306 18.23 -22.63 11.25
C ASN A 306 18.59 -23.63 10.15
N LYS A 307 18.44 -23.25 8.87
CA LYS A 307 18.87 -24.02 7.68
C LYS A 307 20.11 -23.44 7.03
#